data_c11ca69cd0207c5705b341078ae8185d
#
_entry.id   c11ca69cd0207c5705b341078ae8185d
#
_cell.length_a   1.000
_cell.length_b   1.000
_cell.length_c   1.000
_cell.angle_alpha   90.00
_cell.angle_beta   90.00
_cell.angle_gamma   90.00
#
_symmetry.space_group_name_H-M   'P 1'
#
loop_
_entity.id
_entity.type
_entity.pdbx_description
1 polymer ?
#
loop_
_entity_poly.entity_id
_entity_poly.type
_entity_poly.pdbx_seq_one_letter_code
_entity_poly.pdbx_strand_id
1 'polypeptide(L)'
;FGHGFFQQVSTYQSTLEHLATHGYFVIATDSEGGLAPNHQNFADDIKRCLTYLEQENAISSSVLFGQVAVNKYGASGHSMGGGSSILATSQDSRIKALANLAAAETNPSAISAMPAINVPVQLISGSADTIVPVGTNGQAMFNASVSPKILPVIQGGWHCGFQDANGFGCDNGTITRAQQLAETRRLLTAFFDLYLKRSETNWKKVWGND
;
A
#
# COMPACT_ATOMS: atom_id res chain seq x y z
N PHE A 1 6.38 -2.37 0.99
CA PHE A 1 5.10 -2.47 1.69
C PHE A 1 5.28 -2.20 3.18
N GLY A 2 4.37 -1.41 3.79
CA GLY A 2 4.30 -1.13 5.22
C GLY A 2 3.18 -1.92 5.90
N HIS A 3 3.48 -2.60 7.02
CA HIS A 3 2.49 -3.36 7.81
C HIS A 3 1.67 -2.46 8.73
N GLY A 4 0.55 -2.97 9.29
CA GLY A 4 -0.29 -2.29 10.26
C GLY A 4 0.35 -2.22 11.66
N PHE A 5 -0.25 -1.38 12.52
CA PHE A 5 0.17 -1.27 13.93
C PHE A 5 0.18 -2.64 14.62
N PHE A 6 1.25 -2.94 15.33
CA PHE A 6 1.46 -4.19 16.07
C PHE A 6 1.31 -5.45 15.21
N GLN A 7 1.61 -5.34 13.90
CA GLN A 7 1.59 -6.44 12.94
C GLN A 7 3.00 -6.77 12.45
N GLN A 8 3.12 -7.87 11.73
CA GLN A 8 4.32 -8.31 11.01
C GLN A 8 4.03 -8.42 9.52
N VAL A 9 5.06 -8.38 8.70
CA VAL A 9 4.95 -8.55 7.23
C VAL A 9 4.29 -9.87 6.87
N SER A 10 4.57 -10.95 7.63
CA SER A 10 3.97 -12.27 7.41
C SER A 10 2.44 -12.29 7.45
N THR A 11 1.81 -11.32 8.11
CA THR A 11 0.34 -11.16 8.17
C THR A 11 -0.27 -10.81 6.79
N TYR A 12 0.55 -10.39 5.83
CA TYR A 12 0.15 -9.96 4.47
C TYR A 12 0.74 -10.87 3.39
N GLN A 13 1.34 -11.99 3.76
CA GLN A 13 2.13 -12.85 2.88
C GLN A 13 1.40 -13.17 1.59
N SER A 14 0.14 -13.57 1.66
CA SER A 14 -0.64 -13.98 0.49
C SER A 14 -0.88 -12.85 -0.53
N THR A 15 -0.96 -11.60 -0.08
CA THR A 15 -1.09 -10.43 -0.98
C THR A 15 0.26 -10.05 -1.57
N LEU A 16 1.34 -10.12 -0.80
CA LEU A 16 2.69 -9.81 -1.27
C LEU A 16 3.18 -10.87 -2.28
N GLU A 17 2.95 -12.16 -2.00
CA GLU A 17 3.24 -13.26 -2.94
C GLU A 17 2.44 -13.13 -4.23
N HIS A 18 1.16 -12.73 -4.14
CA HIS A 18 0.35 -12.48 -5.33
C HIS A 18 0.99 -11.40 -6.22
N LEU A 19 1.45 -10.29 -5.67
CA LEU A 19 2.16 -9.27 -6.45
C LEU A 19 3.46 -9.82 -7.05
N ALA A 20 4.20 -10.65 -6.31
CA ALA A 20 5.41 -11.28 -6.82
C ALA A 20 5.12 -12.21 -8.02
N THR A 21 4.01 -13.00 -7.97
CA THR A 21 3.59 -13.82 -9.12
C THR A 21 3.21 -13.00 -10.36
N HIS A 22 2.93 -11.72 -10.18
CA HIS A 22 2.69 -10.76 -11.27
C HIS A 22 3.96 -10.03 -11.72
N GLY A 23 5.16 -10.50 -11.32
CA GLY A 23 6.45 -9.99 -11.81
C GLY A 23 6.92 -8.72 -11.10
N TYR A 24 6.54 -8.53 -9.83
CA TYR A 24 7.09 -7.49 -8.96
C TYR A 24 8.15 -8.08 -8.03
N PHE A 25 9.24 -7.37 -7.82
CA PHE A 25 10.04 -7.53 -6.62
C PHE A 25 9.32 -6.81 -5.48
N VAL A 26 8.91 -7.58 -4.47
CA VAL A 26 8.17 -7.04 -3.32
C VAL A 26 9.09 -7.05 -2.12
N ILE A 27 9.27 -5.88 -1.52
CA ILE A 27 10.08 -5.70 -0.31
C ILE A 27 9.23 -5.05 0.78
N ALA A 28 9.44 -5.48 2.01
CA ALA A 28 8.78 -4.94 3.19
C ALA A 28 9.75 -4.95 4.36
N THR A 29 9.47 -4.15 5.39
CA THR A 29 10.24 -4.09 6.63
C THR A 29 9.33 -4.39 7.82
N ASP A 30 9.83 -5.14 8.81
CA ASP A 30 9.17 -5.39 10.10
C ASP A 30 9.56 -4.35 11.18
N SER A 31 10.18 -3.23 10.77
CA SER A 31 10.50 -2.13 11.70
C SER A 31 9.22 -1.48 12.23
N GLU A 32 9.32 -0.79 13.37
CA GLU A 32 8.20 -0.08 14.01
C GLU A 32 7.02 -1.00 14.40
N GLY A 33 7.24 -2.30 14.55
CA GLY A 33 6.23 -3.30 14.95
C GLY A 33 5.86 -3.29 16.44
N GLY A 34 6.42 -2.38 17.23
CA GLY A 34 6.18 -2.26 18.68
C GLY A 34 4.93 -1.48 19.07
N LEU A 35 4.77 -1.25 20.39
CA LEU A 35 3.61 -0.53 20.95
C LEU A 35 3.71 1.01 20.81
N ALA A 36 4.88 1.55 20.48
CA ALA A 36 5.11 2.99 20.32
C ALA A 36 5.85 3.27 18.99
N PRO A 37 5.21 3.00 17.84
CA PRO A 37 5.85 3.18 16.54
C PRO A 37 6.05 4.66 16.23
N ASN A 38 7.15 4.96 15.55
CA ASN A 38 7.41 6.26 14.96
C ASN A 38 7.08 6.22 13.46
N HIS A 39 6.00 6.87 13.06
CA HIS A 39 5.50 6.83 11.68
C HIS A 39 6.48 7.45 10.66
N GLN A 40 7.28 8.46 11.08
CA GLN A 40 8.32 9.02 10.20
C GLN A 40 9.48 8.06 10.02
N ASN A 41 9.94 7.40 11.10
CA ASN A 41 10.97 6.37 10.98
C ASN A 41 10.50 5.23 10.07
N PHE A 42 9.24 4.82 10.20
CA PHE A 42 8.68 3.79 9.32
C PHE A 42 8.63 4.23 7.85
N ALA A 43 8.28 5.50 7.59
CA ALA A 43 8.38 6.06 6.24
C ALA A 43 9.82 6.07 5.71
N ASP A 44 10.80 6.39 6.57
CA ASP A 44 12.22 6.35 6.22
C ASP A 44 12.68 4.92 5.90
N ASP A 45 12.21 3.92 6.64
CA ASP A 45 12.54 2.51 6.39
C ASP A 45 11.90 2.01 5.08
N ILE A 46 10.69 2.44 4.75
CA ILE A 46 10.09 2.18 3.44
C ILE A 46 10.98 2.75 2.30
N LYS A 47 11.50 3.96 2.46
CA LYS A 47 12.46 4.55 1.49
C LYS A 47 13.79 3.79 1.44
N ARG A 48 14.29 3.31 2.59
CA ARG A 48 15.50 2.47 2.67
C ARG A 48 15.34 1.15 1.94
N CYS A 49 14.14 0.55 1.94
CA CYS A 49 13.85 -0.63 1.13
C CYS A 49 14.15 -0.39 -0.37
N LEU A 50 13.81 0.79 -0.91
CA LEU A 50 14.13 1.13 -2.31
C LEU A 50 15.63 1.24 -2.52
N THR A 51 16.34 1.88 -1.60
CA THR A 51 17.80 2.00 -1.65
C THR A 51 18.47 0.62 -1.60
N TYR A 52 17.97 -0.29 -0.78
CA TYR A 52 18.44 -1.67 -0.72
C TYR A 52 18.26 -2.38 -2.08
N LEU A 53 17.10 -2.26 -2.72
CA LEU A 53 16.87 -2.84 -4.04
C LEU A 53 17.82 -2.27 -5.11
N GLU A 54 18.12 -0.97 -5.06
CA GLU A 54 19.08 -0.34 -5.97
C GLU A 54 20.50 -0.85 -5.75
N GLN A 55 20.90 -1.04 -4.48
CA GLN A 55 22.21 -1.59 -4.13
C GLN A 55 22.34 -3.04 -4.61
N GLU A 56 21.37 -3.89 -4.33
CA GLU A 56 21.36 -5.28 -4.78
C GLU A 56 21.36 -5.39 -6.32
N ASN A 57 20.65 -4.49 -7.00
CA ASN A 57 20.64 -4.42 -8.45
C ASN A 57 22.01 -4.09 -9.06
N ALA A 58 22.89 -3.43 -8.31
CA ALA A 58 24.24 -3.05 -8.74
C ALA A 58 25.32 -4.10 -8.40
N ILE A 59 25.04 -5.05 -7.51
CA ILE A 59 25.99 -6.07 -7.05
C ILE A 59 25.94 -7.28 -7.98
N SER A 60 27.04 -7.56 -8.68
CA SER A 60 27.11 -8.63 -9.68
C SER A 60 26.87 -10.05 -9.13
N SER A 61 27.07 -10.28 -7.83
CA SER A 61 26.79 -11.54 -7.15
C SER A 61 25.38 -11.66 -6.61
N SER A 62 24.59 -10.59 -6.64
CA SER A 62 23.19 -10.62 -6.19
C SER A 62 22.28 -11.28 -7.20
N VAL A 63 21.28 -12.01 -6.72
CA VAL A 63 20.20 -12.57 -7.57
C VAL A 63 19.35 -11.46 -8.22
N LEU A 64 19.42 -10.22 -7.71
CA LEU A 64 18.72 -9.07 -8.25
C LEU A 64 19.56 -8.25 -9.25
N PHE A 65 20.80 -8.68 -9.55
CA PHE A 65 21.70 -7.94 -10.43
C PHE A 65 21.07 -7.65 -11.80
N GLY A 66 20.91 -6.37 -12.13
CA GLY A 66 20.33 -5.92 -13.40
C GLY A 66 18.83 -6.25 -13.59
N GLN A 67 18.13 -6.74 -12.55
CA GLN A 67 16.73 -7.16 -12.64
C GLN A 67 15.74 -6.12 -12.16
N VAL A 68 16.18 -5.15 -11.34
CA VAL A 68 15.28 -4.16 -10.73
C VAL A 68 15.07 -2.97 -11.64
N ALA A 69 13.81 -2.67 -11.96
CA ALA A 69 13.45 -1.47 -12.71
C ALA A 69 13.46 -0.25 -11.78
N VAL A 70 14.64 0.32 -11.54
CA VAL A 70 14.93 1.39 -10.55
C VAL A 70 14.15 2.70 -10.74
N ASN A 71 13.37 2.84 -11.80
CA ASN A 71 12.52 4.01 -12.07
C ASN A 71 11.01 3.67 -12.03
N LYS A 72 10.64 2.51 -11.51
CA LYS A 72 9.27 1.99 -11.51
C LYS A 72 8.82 1.49 -10.13
N TYR A 73 9.19 2.21 -9.07
CA TYR A 73 8.79 1.83 -7.72
C TYR A 73 7.34 2.21 -7.42
N GLY A 74 6.63 1.30 -6.77
CA GLY A 74 5.35 1.55 -6.13
C GLY A 74 5.48 1.48 -4.61
N ALA A 75 4.69 2.27 -3.90
CA ALA A 75 4.53 2.15 -2.46
C ALA A 75 3.13 1.63 -2.11
N SER A 76 3.05 0.82 -1.07
CA SER A 76 1.80 0.30 -0.54
C SER A 76 1.94 0.05 0.97
N GLY A 77 0.82 -0.02 1.66
CA GLY A 77 0.80 -0.41 3.05
C GLY A 77 -0.63 -0.54 3.57
N HIS A 78 -0.76 -1.17 4.73
CA HIS A 78 -2.02 -1.33 5.43
C HIS A 78 -2.04 -0.48 6.70
N SER A 79 -3.18 0.19 6.98
CA SER A 79 -3.38 0.90 8.25
C SER A 79 -2.26 1.93 8.52
N MET A 80 -1.55 1.83 9.65
CA MET A 80 -0.36 2.61 9.98
C MET A 80 0.68 2.61 8.84
N GLY A 81 0.98 1.46 8.25
CA GLY A 81 1.91 1.33 7.13
C GLY A 81 1.39 2.02 5.86
N GLY A 82 0.06 2.08 5.69
CA GLY A 82 -0.56 2.88 4.63
C GLY A 82 -0.31 4.37 4.81
N GLY A 83 -0.52 4.90 6.03
CA GLY A 83 -0.19 6.29 6.35
C GLY A 83 1.31 6.59 6.20
N SER A 84 2.18 5.70 6.71
CA SER A 84 3.63 5.87 6.57
C SER A 84 4.11 5.78 5.11
N SER A 85 3.45 4.98 4.26
CA SER A 85 3.76 4.94 2.82
C SER A 85 3.33 6.22 2.09
N ILE A 86 2.29 6.92 2.57
CA ILE A 86 1.95 8.28 2.12
C ILE A 86 3.08 9.24 2.45
N LEU A 87 3.57 9.24 3.71
CA LEU A 87 4.71 10.06 4.11
C LEU A 87 5.94 9.76 3.25
N ALA A 88 6.28 8.49 3.04
CA ALA A 88 7.40 8.08 2.19
C ALA A 88 7.24 8.59 0.75
N THR A 89 6.03 8.46 0.17
CA THR A 89 5.76 8.88 -1.21
C THR A 89 5.86 10.41 -1.38
N SER A 90 5.43 11.18 -0.39
CA SER A 90 5.55 12.65 -0.41
C SER A 90 7.00 13.14 -0.35
N GLN A 91 7.93 12.30 0.11
CA GLN A 91 9.34 12.63 0.38
C GLN A 91 10.32 11.98 -0.60
N ASP A 92 9.90 10.99 -1.40
CA ASP A 92 10.80 10.23 -2.28
C ASP A 92 10.26 10.17 -3.71
N SER A 93 10.86 10.95 -4.59
CA SER A 93 10.47 11.06 -6.01
C SER A 93 10.72 9.79 -6.84
N ARG A 94 11.40 8.77 -6.29
CA ARG A 94 11.58 7.47 -6.93
C ARG A 94 10.27 6.68 -6.98
N ILE A 95 9.34 6.92 -6.03
CA ILE A 95 8.02 6.29 -6.02
C ILE A 95 7.15 6.89 -7.13
N LYS A 96 6.56 6.04 -7.97
CA LYS A 96 5.81 6.42 -9.17
C LYS A 96 4.32 6.08 -9.10
N ALA A 97 3.90 5.30 -8.11
CA ALA A 97 2.50 4.97 -7.83
C ALA A 97 2.33 4.63 -6.36
N LEU A 98 1.21 5.01 -5.77
CA LEU A 98 0.84 4.75 -4.38
C LEU A 98 -0.50 4.02 -4.34
N ALA A 99 -0.55 2.83 -3.71
CA ALA A 99 -1.80 2.10 -3.52
C ALA A 99 -1.88 1.51 -2.11
N ASN A 100 -2.80 2.01 -1.29
CA ASN A 100 -2.90 1.65 0.13
C ASN A 100 -4.19 0.92 0.48
N LEU A 101 -4.13 0.15 1.56
CA LEU A 101 -5.19 -0.66 2.15
C LEU A 101 -5.58 -0.03 3.49
N ALA A 102 -6.79 0.51 3.60
CA ALA A 102 -7.31 1.15 4.81
C ALA A 102 -6.25 2.03 5.52
N ALA A 103 -5.60 2.93 4.76
CA ALA A 103 -4.55 3.79 5.30
C ALA A 103 -5.06 4.61 6.48
N ALA A 104 -4.35 4.55 7.61
CA ALA A 104 -4.66 5.33 8.81
C ALA A 104 -3.97 6.68 8.79
N GLU A 105 -4.60 7.67 9.43
CA GLU A 105 -3.93 8.93 9.75
C GLU A 105 -2.75 8.69 10.70
N THR A 106 -1.69 9.47 10.54
CA THR A 106 -0.41 9.29 11.24
C THR A 106 0.06 10.59 11.90
N ASN A 107 1.15 10.50 12.64
CA ASN A 107 1.89 11.66 13.12
C ASN A 107 3.39 11.49 12.76
N PRO A 108 3.95 12.28 11.81
CA PRO A 108 3.31 13.39 11.06
C PRO A 108 2.07 12.98 10.26
N SER A 109 1.19 13.96 9.96
CA SER A 109 -0.10 13.74 9.31
C SER A 109 0.05 13.26 7.86
N ALA A 110 -0.49 12.06 7.57
CA ALA A 110 -0.60 11.51 6.23
C ALA A 110 -1.55 12.36 5.36
N ILE A 111 -2.68 12.84 5.93
CA ILE A 111 -3.63 13.72 5.22
C ILE A 111 -2.93 15.00 4.76
N SER A 112 -2.14 15.62 5.64
CA SER A 112 -1.39 16.85 5.32
C SER A 112 -0.27 16.61 4.29
N ALA A 113 0.22 15.38 4.14
CA ALA A 113 1.24 15.04 3.16
C ALA A 113 0.66 14.81 1.74
N MET A 114 -0.64 14.48 1.61
CA MET A 114 -1.27 14.16 0.32
C MET A 114 -1.10 15.23 -0.76
N PRO A 115 -1.20 16.55 -0.48
CA PRO A 115 -1.02 17.59 -1.51
C PRO A 115 0.37 17.61 -2.16
N ALA A 116 1.39 17.05 -1.51
CA ALA A 116 2.76 16.95 -2.06
C ALA A 116 2.95 15.75 -3.00
N ILE A 117 1.97 14.84 -3.09
CA ILE A 117 2.06 13.64 -3.91
C ILE A 117 1.56 13.93 -5.32
N ASN A 118 2.47 13.85 -6.30
CA ASN A 118 2.21 14.13 -7.71
C ASN A 118 2.19 12.84 -8.58
N VAL A 119 2.05 11.68 -7.96
CA VAL A 119 1.94 10.38 -8.64
C VAL A 119 0.53 9.80 -8.47
N PRO A 120 0.09 8.87 -9.33
CA PRO A 120 -1.23 8.25 -9.18
C PRO A 120 -1.42 7.60 -7.81
N VAL A 121 -2.62 7.79 -7.25
CA VAL A 121 -2.99 7.34 -5.90
C VAL A 121 -4.24 6.46 -5.94
N GLN A 122 -4.18 5.29 -5.28
CA GLN A 122 -5.32 4.43 -4.99
C GLN A 122 -5.42 4.21 -3.48
N LEU A 123 -6.60 4.51 -2.91
CA LEU A 123 -6.89 4.37 -1.48
C LEU A 123 -8.01 3.32 -1.31
N ILE A 124 -7.64 2.05 -1.14
CA ILE A 124 -8.61 0.96 -0.97
C ILE A 124 -9.09 0.95 0.48
N SER A 125 -10.40 1.00 0.70
CA SER A 125 -11.01 1.00 2.03
C SER A 125 -12.11 -0.07 2.14
N GLY A 126 -12.46 -0.46 3.35
CA GLY A 126 -13.60 -1.34 3.63
C GLY A 126 -14.79 -0.55 4.18
N SER A 127 -16.01 -0.78 3.66
CA SER A 127 -17.19 -0.03 4.13
C SER A 127 -17.62 -0.37 5.55
N ALA A 128 -17.21 -1.53 6.08
CA ALA A 128 -17.45 -1.99 7.44
C ALA A 128 -16.25 -1.82 8.36
N ASP A 129 -15.19 -1.12 7.91
CA ASP A 129 -14.00 -0.82 8.72
C ASP A 129 -14.35 0.12 9.87
N THR A 130 -14.28 -0.40 11.12
CA THR A 130 -14.55 0.36 12.35
C THR A 130 -13.28 0.81 13.06
N ILE A 131 -12.09 0.35 12.62
CA ILE A 131 -10.79 0.70 13.17
C ILE A 131 -10.24 1.95 12.45
N VAL A 132 -10.31 1.96 11.11
CA VAL A 132 -9.91 3.08 10.27
C VAL A 132 -11.09 3.47 9.36
N PRO A 133 -12.13 4.15 9.90
CA PRO A 133 -13.32 4.47 9.15
C PRO A 133 -13.02 5.28 7.89
N VAL A 134 -13.70 4.93 6.78
CA VAL A 134 -13.48 5.54 5.45
C VAL A 134 -13.57 7.07 5.51
N GLY A 135 -14.58 7.60 6.19
CA GLY A 135 -14.88 9.05 6.21
C GLY A 135 -13.75 9.90 6.76
N THR A 136 -13.14 9.47 7.86
CA THR A 136 -12.09 10.21 8.58
C THR A 136 -10.68 9.91 8.09
N ASN A 137 -10.50 8.87 7.28
CA ASN A 137 -9.19 8.45 6.76
C ASN A 137 -9.18 8.43 5.23
N GLY A 138 -9.60 7.34 4.59
CA GLY A 138 -9.54 7.19 3.13
C GLY A 138 -10.19 8.35 2.36
N GLN A 139 -11.38 8.79 2.77
CA GLN A 139 -12.07 9.92 2.14
C GLN A 139 -11.36 11.26 2.40
N ALA A 140 -10.84 11.46 3.62
CA ALA A 140 -10.09 12.68 3.95
C ALA A 140 -8.79 12.76 3.15
N MET A 141 -8.04 11.66 3.04
CA MET A 141 -6.84 11.56 2.21
C MET A 141 -7.17 11.75 0.72
N PHE A 142 -8.26 11.14 0.24
CA PHE A 142 -8.72 11.32 -1.13
C PHE A 142 -9.04 12.80 -1.42
N ASN A 143 -9.75 13.49 -0.52
CA ASN A 143 -10.09 14.90 -0.70
C ASN A 143 -8.84 15.79 -0.76
N ALA A 144 -7.82 15.48 0.04
CA ALA A 144 -6.55 16.21 0.09
C ALA A 144 -5.63 15.93 -1.13
N SER A 145 -5.82 14.82 -1.84
CA SER A 145 -5.01 14.45 -3.00
C SER A 145 -5.25 15.37 -4.20
N VAL A 146 -4.19 15.67 -4.95
CA VAL A 146 -4.23 16.53 -6.16
C VAL A 146 -4.00 15.75 -7.47
N SER A 147 -3.29 14.62 -7.44
CA SER A 147 -2.95 13.79 -8.61
C SER A 147 -4.13 12.95 -9.10
N PRO A 148 -4.01 12.20 -10.19
CA PRO A 148 -4.97 11.16 -10.51
C PRO A 148 -5.18 10.25 -9.30
N LYS A 149 -6.42 10.16 -8.81
CA LYS A 149 -6.76 9.52 -7.55
C LYS A 149 -8.05 8.72 -7.64
N ILE A 150 -8.08 7.58 -6.96
CA ILE A 150 -9.27 6.73 -6.85
C ILE A 150 -9.41 6.20 -5.42
N LEU A 151 -10.64 6.10 -4.95
CA LEU A 151 -11.01 5.55 -3.63
C LEU A 151 -11.97 4.37 -3.82
N PRO A 152 -11.48 3.17 -4.11
CA PRO A 152 -12.31 1.98 -4.10
C PRO A 152 -12.74 1.65 -2.67
N VAL A 153 -14.06 1.47 -2.47
CA VAL A 153 -14.62 1.05 -1.18
C VAL A 153 -15.21 -0.34 -1.33
N ILE A 154 -14.57 -1.35 -0.75
CA ILE A 154 -15.03 -2.74 -0.76
C ILE A 154 -16.25 -2.83 0.16
N GLN A 155 -17.42 -3.09 -0.44
CA GLN A 155 -18.67 -3.19 0.31
C GLN A 155 -18.65 -4.40 1.24
N GLY A 156 -18.93 -4.17 2.53
CA GLY A 156 -18.83 -5.18 3.57
C GLY A 156 -17.42 -5.54 4.00
N GLY A 157 -16.40 -4.94 3.39
CA GLY A 157 -14.99 -5.10 3.78
C GLY A 157 -14.69 -4.44 5.13
N TRP A 158 -13.73 -4.99 5.88
CA TRP A 158 -13.34 -4.53 7.23
C TRP A 158 -11.82 -4.40 7.35
N HIS A 159 -11.35 -3.80 8.44
CA HIS A 159 -9.93 -3.49 8.61
C HIS A 159 -9.03 -4.72 8.54
N CYS A 160 -9.26 -5.69 9.43
CA CYS A 160 -8.45 -6.91 9.44
C CYS A 160 -8.75 -7.87 8.26
N GLY A 161 -9.72 -7.56 7.42
CA GLY A 161 -9.99 -8.29 6.20
C GLY A 161 -8.91 -8.14 5.12
N PHE A 162 -8.03 -7.15 5.26
CA PHE A 162 -6.84 -6.97 4.43
C PHE A 162 -5.64 -7.84 4.84
N GLN A 163 -5.76 -8.57 5.96
CA GLN A 163 -4.75 -9.47 6.51
C GLN A 163 -5.09 -10.93 6.21
N ASP A 164 -4.11 -11.83 6.29
CA ASP A 164 -4.30 -13.26 6.05
C ASP A 164 -5.02 -13.96 7.21
N ALA A 165 -4.94 -13.40 8.42
CA ALA A 165 -5.62 -13.90 9.62
C ALA A 165 -6.03 -12.73 10.53
N ASN A 166 -6.96 -12.99 11.48
CA ASN A 166 -7.29 -12.02 12.52
C ASN A 166 -6.20 -11.98 13.56
N GLY A 167 -5.79 -10.77 13.94
CA GLY A 167 -5.03 -10.50 15.15
C GLY A 167 -5.95 -10.12 16.33
N PHE A 168 -5.33 -9.71 17.43
CA PHE A 168 -6.04 -9.17 18.59
C PHE A 168 -6.71 -7.82 18.21
N GLY A 169 -7.94 -7.63 18.69
CA GLY A 169 -8.67 -6.36 18.47
C GLY A 169 -9.22 -6.15 17.07
N CYS A 170 -9.30 -7.20 16.24
CA CYS A 170 -9.88 -7.12 14.91
C CYS A 170 -11.37 -6.80 14.92
N ASP A 171 -11.80 -5.97 13.97
CA ASP A 171 -13.19 -5.79 13.59
C ASP A 171 -13.70 -6.94 12.70
N ASN A 172 -14.91 -6.82 12.17
CA ASN A 172 -15.53 -7.80 11.29
C ASN A 172 -16.31 -7.12 10.17
N GLY A 173 -16.38 -7.80 9.02
CA GLY A 173 -17.17 -7.38 7.87
C GLY A 173 -18.36 -8.29 7.59
N THR A 174 -19.05 -8.01 6.50
CA THR A 174 -20.21 -8.78 6.02
C THR A 174 -19.87 -9.70 4.85
N ILE A 175 -18.65 -9.58 4.29
CA ILE A 175 -18.12 -10.49 3.27
C ILE A 175 -17.06 -11.41 3.89
N THR A 176 -16.65 -12.46 3.19
CA THR A 176 -15.57 -13.32 3.66
C THR A 176 -14.20 -12.67 3.42
N ARG A 177 -13.20 -13.01 4.26
CA ARG A 177 -11.80 -12.61 4.05
C ARG A 177 -11.30 -12.97 2.65
N ALA A 178 -11.63 -14.17 2.18
CA ALA A 178 -11.22 -14.61 0.85
C ALA A 178 -11.76 -13.68 -0.26
N GLN A 179 -13.01 -13.23 -0.15
CA GLN A 179 -13.61 -12.26 -1.07
C GLN A 179 -12.89 -10.91 -0.99
N GLN A 180 -12.64 -10.40 0.22
CA GLN A 180 -11.94 -9.12 0.39
C GLN A 180 -10.51 -9.18 -0.14
N LEU A 181 -9.75 -10.23 0.16
CA LEU A 181 -8.38 -10.41 -0.33
C LEU A 181 -8.34 -10.59 -1.86
N ALA A 182 -9.31 -11.30 -2.45
CA ALA A 182 -9.39 -11.43 -3.91
C ALA A 182 -9.60 -10.06 -4.58
N GLU A 183 -10.52 -9.24 -4.05
CA GLU A 183 -10.77 -7.90 -4.56
C GLU A 183 -9.58 -6.96 -4.33
N THR A 184 -8.96 -7.02 -3.16
CA THR A 184 -7.73 -6.26 -2.84
C THR A 184 -6.63 -6.55 -3.85
N ARG A 185 -6.35 -7.82 -4.14
CA ARG A 185 -5.31 -8.24 -5.09
C ARG A 185 -5.64 -7.78 -6.51
N ARG A 186 -6.90 -7.91 -6.92
CA ARG A 186 -7.37 -7.42 -8.23
C ARG A 186 -7.10 -5.92 -8.39
N LEU A 187 -7.48 -5.12 -7.38
CA LEU A 187 -7.34 -3.67 -7.39
C LEU A 187 -5.86 -3.25 -7.39
N LEU A 188 -5.04 -3.81 -6.49
CA LEU A 188 -3.61 -3.51 -6.41
C LEU A 188 -2.89 -3.84 -7.71
N THR A 189 -3.12 -5.05 -8.23
CA THR A 189 -2.43 -5.53 -9.45
C THR A 189 -2.81 -4.68 -10.65
N ALA A 190 -4.12 -4.42 -10.87
CA ALA A 190 -4.57 -3.60 -11.99
C ALA A 190 -3.96 -2.20 -11.95
N PHE A 191 -3.91 -1.58 -10.76
CA PHE A 191 -3.37 -0.25 -10.56
C PHE A 191 -1.86 -0.20 -10.82
N PHE A 192 -1.10 -1.09 -10.21
CA PHE A 192 0.35 -1.12 -10.42
C PHE A 192 0.74 -1.53 -11.84
N ASP A 193 0.03 -2.48 -12.45
CA ASP A 193 0.27 -2.83 -13.86
C ASP A 193 0.02 -1.65 -14.79
N LEU A 194 -1.04 -0.86 -14.54
CA LEU A 194 -1.33 0.34 -15.31
C LEU A 194 -0.19 1.37 -15.22
N TYR A 195 0.22 1.72 -14.00
CA TYR A 195 1.11 2.85 -13.78
C TYR A 195 2.60 2.52 -13.75
N LEU A 196 2.98 1.32 -13.30
CA LEU A 196 4.39 0.92 -13.23
C LEU A 196 4.84 0.15 -14.48
N LYS A 197 3.96 -0.70 -15.05
CA LYS A 197 4.26 -1.44 -16.27
C LYS A 197 3.71 -0.79 -17.54
N ARG A 198 2.92 0.28 -17.41
CA ARG A 198 2.24 0.97 -18.52
C ARG A 198 1.32 0.04 -19.31
N SER A 199 0.63 -0.86 -18.62
CA SER A 199 -0.32 -1.81 -19.21
C SER A 199 -1.68 -1.14 -19.40
N GLU A 200 -1.88 -0.52 -20.56
CA GLU A 200 -3.12 0.23 -20.90
C GLU A 200 -4.36 -0.67 -20.88
N THR A 201 -4.22 -1.97 -21.04
CA THR A 201 -5.33 -2.94 -20.93
C THR A 201 -5.97 -2.96 -19.53
N ASN A 202 -5.27 -2.45 -18.51
CA ASN A 202 -5.78 -2.30 -17.16
C ASN A 202 -6.51 -0.96 -16.93
N TRP A 203 -6.56 -0.05 -17.92
CA TRP A 203 -7.24 1.25 -17.78
C TRP A 203 -8.69 1.08 -17.34
N LYS A 204 -9.44 0.21 -18.03
CA LYS A 204 -10.85 -0.06 -17.69
C LYS A 204 -11.04 -0.68 -16.31
N LYS A 205 -10.09 -1.51 -15.86
CA LYS A 205 -10.14 -2.14 -14.53
C LYS A 205 -9.88 -1.14 -13.40
N VAL A 206 -9.19 -0.04 -13.67
CA VAL A 206 -8.91 1.03 -12.70
C VAL A 206 -9.94 2.15 -12.79
N TRP A 207 -10.29 2.60 -14.00
CA TRP A 207 -11.07 3.81 -14.24
C TRP A 207 -12.42 3.57 -14.94
N GLY A 208 -12.62 2.41 -15.52
CA GLY A 208 -13.85 2.07 -16.23
C GLY A 208 -14.93 1.56 -15.28
N ASN A 209 -16.15 1.51 -15.81
CA ASN A 209 -17.29 0.85 -15.18
C ASN A 209 -17.30 -0.59 -15.68
N ASP A 210 -16.59 -1.50 -15.00
CA ASP A 210 -16.70 -2.95 -15.22
C ASP A 210 -17.58 -3.57 -14.14
#